data_f60d11d730c7976dc17d34e66cf7185c
#
_entry.id   f60d11d730c7976dc17d34e66cf7185c
#
_cell.length_a   1.000
_cell.length_b   1.000
_cell.length_c   1.000
_cell.angle_alpha   90.00
_cell.angle_beta   90.00
_cell.angle_gamma   90.00
#
_symmetry.space_group_name_H-M   'P 1'
#
loop_
_entity.id
_entity.type
_entity.pdbx_description
1 polymer ?
#
loop_
_entity_poly.entity_id
_entity_poly.type
_entity_poly.pdbx_seq_one_letter_code
_entity_poly.pdbx_strand_id
1 'polypeptide(L)'
;MKQTKTLKVRVKDKHAAQLNRMARSVNFVWNYLNELSARAIRERGLFLSTYDMHPYTKGAGKDLGLHSQTLQEIAREYATRRKQFKKTRLAWRKSGGVRRSLGWIPVNTGAAKWKNGQVFHNGCYFKVWDSYGLSQYKFRSGSFSEDARGRWYFNVVVEVDIQPNQAQGEVGIDLGLTDTA
;
A
#
# COMPACT_ATOMS: atom_id res chain seq x y z
N MET A 1 14.01 7.05 21.77
CA MET A 1 13.36 7.82 20.68
C MET A 1 12.71 6.82 19.72
N LYS A 2 11.42 6.98 19.44
CA LYS A 2 10.70 6.08 18.52
C LYS A 2 10.89 6.54 17.09
N GLN A 3 11.30 5.64 16.23
CA GLN A 3 11.40 5.86 14.79
C GLN A 3 10.55 4.83 14.05
N THR A 4 10.04 5.21 12.91
CA THR A 4 9.34 4.27 12.02
C THR A 4 10.28 3.75 10.93
N LYS A 5 10.18 2.46 10.65
CA LYS A 5 10.95 1.79 9.59
C LYS A 5 10.00 0.95 8.74
N THR A 6 10.23 0.91 7.44
CA THR A 6 9.50 0.01 6.54
C THR A 6 10.33 -1.25 6.32
N LEU A 7 9.73 -2.39 6.63
CA LEU A 7 10.31 -3.70 6.38
C LEU A 7 9.65 -4.31 5.14
N LYS A 8 10.43 -4.92 4.28
CA LYS A 8 9.98 -5.58 3.05
C LYS A 8 10.40 -7.04 3.08
N VAL A 9 9.45 -7.94 3.11
CA VAL A 9 9.68 -9.40 3.07
C VAL A 9 8.98 -10.03 1.88
N ARG A 10 9.61 -11.03 1.29
CA ARG A 10 9.03 -11.76 0.18
C ARG A 10 7.96 -12.74 0.66
N VAL A 11 6.79 -12.70 0.02
CA VAL A 11 5.71 -13.67 0.25
C VAL A 11 6.01 -14.94 -0.55
N LYS A 12 5.73 -16.11 0.02
CA LYS A 12 5.90 -17.40 -0.68
C LYS A 12 5.03 -17.46 -1.92
N ASP A 13 5.57 -17.98 -3.02
CA ASP A 13 4.92 -17.99 -4.34
C ASP A 13 3.59 -18.75 -4.38
N LYS A 14 3.37 -19.68 -3.47
CA LYS A 14 2.09 -20.41 -3.34
C LYS A 14 0.89 -19.49 -3.04
N HIS A 15 1.13 -18.27 -2.56
CA HIS A 15 0.09 -17.27 -2.29
C HIS A 15 -0.17 -16.33 -3.46
N ALA A 16 0.61 -16.41 -4.53
CA ALA A 16 0.52 -15.48 -5.66
C ALA A 16 -0.87 -15.46 -6.30
N ALA A 17 -1.50 -16.62 -6.49
CA ALA A 17 -2.83 -16.70 -7.09
C ALA A 17 -3.88 -15.93 -6.28
N GLN A 18 -3.85 -16.04 -4.96
CA GLN A 18 -4.77 -15.30 -4.09
C GLN A 18 -4.49 -13.81 -4.09
N LEU A 19 -3.22 -13.41 -3.99
CA LEU A 19 -2.83 -12.00 -4.05
C LEU A 19 -3.18 -11.37 -5.39
N ASN A 20 -3.03 -12.11 -6.49
CA ASN A 20 -3.45 -11.67 -7.82
C ASN A 20 -4.97 -11.43 -7.91
N ARG A 21 -5.79 -12.30 -7.30
CA ARG A 21 -7.24 -12.08 -7.22
C ARG A 21 -7.58 -10.81 -6.44
N MET A 22 -6.96 -10.61 -5.28
CA MET A 22 -7.15 -9.40 -4.48
C MET A 22 -6.70 -8.14 -5.24
N ALA A 23 -5.58 -8.21 -5.95
CA ALA A 23 -5.08 -7.10 -6.75
C ALA A 23 -6.02 -6.71 -7.90
N ARG A 24 -6.67 -7.69 -8.53
CA ARG A 24 -7.72 -7.43 -9.53
C ARG A 24 -8.89 -6.67 -8.91
N SER A 25 -9.32 -7.06 -7.73
CA SER A 25 -10.37 -6.35 -6.99
C SER A 25 -9.95 -4.93 -6.64
N VAL A 26 -8.69 -4.71 -6.23
CA VAL A 26 -8.14 -3.37 -5.98
C VAL A 26 -8.18 -2.53 -7.26
N ASN A 27 -7.78 -3.07 -8.39
CA ASN A 27 -7.83 -2.37 -9.67
C ASN A 27 -9.26 -2.01 -10.07
N PHE A 28 -10.21 -2.91 -9.83
CA PHE A 28 -11.63 -2.65 -10.06
C PHE A 28 -12.14 -1.48 -9.22
N VAL A 29 -11.84 -1.46 -7.93
CA VAL A 29 -12.24 -0.37 -7.02
C VAL A 29 -11.59 0.95 -7.44
N TRP A 30 -10.30 0.93 -7.77
CA TRP A 30 -9.59 2.11 -8.27
C TRP A 30 -10.26 2.71 -9.49
N ASN A 31 -10.54 1.88 -10.48
CA ASN A 31 -11.16 2.31 -11.73
C ASN A 31 -12.58 2.82 -11.50
N TYR A 32 -13.34 2.18 -10.62
CA TYR A 32 -14.67 2.62 -10.21
C TYR A 32 -14.62 4.02 -9.56
N LEU A 33 -13.71 4.24 -8.62
CA LEU A 33 -13.53 5.54 -7.96
C LEU A 33 -13.05 6.62 -8.95
N ASN A 34 -12.20 6.23 -9.89
CA ASN A 34 -11.72 7.12 -10.95
C ASN A 34 -12.88 7.63 -11.84
N GLU A 35 -13.76 6.72 -12.25
CA GLU A 35 -14.95 7.10 -13.03
C GLU A 35 -15.95 7.92 -12.22
N LEU A 36 -16.23 7.51 -10.99
CA LEU A 36 -17.10 8.22 -10.05
C LEU A 36 -16.62 9.66 -9.84
N SER A 37 -15.33 9.84 -9.58
CA SER A 37 -14.70 11.14 -9.38
C SER A 37 -14.74 12.01 -10.64
N ALA A 38 -14.39 11.45 -11.80
CA ALA A 38 -14.43 12.16 -13.07
C ALA A 38 -15.84 12.62 -13.42
N ARG A 39 -16.84 11.78 -13.16
CA ARG A 39 -18.26 12.12 -13.35
C ARG A 39 -18.70 13.25 -12.44
N ALA A 40 -18.36 13.21 -11.14
CA ALA A 40 -18.71 14.26 -10.19
C ALA A 40 -18.10 15.62 -10.58
N ILE A 41 -16.87 15.63 -11.08
CA ILE A 41 -16.21 16.84 -11.57
C ILE A 41 -16.92 17.38 -12.84
N ARG A 42 -17.19 16.50 -13.79
CA ARG A 42 -17.81 16.88 -15.07
C ARG A 42 -19.23 17.40 -14.90
N GLU A 43 -20.05 16.75 -14.08
CA GLU A 43 -21.47 17.04 -13.95
C GLU A 43 -21.77 18.10 -12.89
N ARG A 44 -20.96 18.18 -11.84
CA ARG A 44 -21.23 19.03 -10.67
C ARG A 44 -20.07 19.94 -10.29
N GLY A 45 -18.93 19.87 -10.96
CA GLY A 45 -17.72 20.59 -10.57
C GLY A 45 -17.18 20.20 -9.18
N LEU A 46 -17.56 19.01 -8.69
CA LEU A 46 -17.27 18.57 -7.34
C LEU A 46 -16.09 17.60 -7.31
N PHE A 47 -15.05 17.97 -6.58
CA PHE A 47 -13.91 17.11 -6.28
C PHE A 47 -14.18 16.30 -5.01
N LEU A 48 -14.61 15.06 -5.17
CA LEU A 48 -14.91 14.17 -4.05
C LEU A 48 -13.69 13.95 -3.17
N SER A 49 -13.84 14.14 -1.87
CA SER A 49 -12.83 13.79 -0.88
C SER A 49 -12.82 12.27 -0.64
N THR A 50 -11.83 11.79 0.10
CA THR A 50 -11.79 10.40 0.56
C THR A 50 -13.07 10.01 1.28
N TYR A 51 -13.57 10.86 2.16
CA TYR A 51 -14.80 10.61 2.93
C TYR A 51 -16.06 10.59 2.05
N ASP A 52 -16.13 11.44 1.04
CA ASP A 52 -17.25 11.45 0.09
C ASP A 52 -17.31 10.15 -0.74
N MET A 53 -16.18 9.50 -0.96
CA MET A 53 -16.08 8.24 -1.72
C MET A 53 -16.42 7.00 -0.89
N HIS A 54 -16.26 7.03 0.44
CA HIS A 54 -16.49 5.86 1.30
C HIS A 54 -17.90 5.25 1.17
N PRO A 55 -19.00 6.02 1.12
CA PRO A 55 -20.34 5.46 0.99
C PRO A 55 -20.53 4.60 -0.27
N TYR A 56 -19.83 4.91 -1.34
CA TYR A 56 -19.94 4.21 -2.63
C TYR A 56 -19.25 2.84 -2.64
N THR A 57 -18.34 2.60 -1.70
CA THR A 57 -17.62 1.31 -1.58
C THR A 57 -17.97 0.56 -0.31
N LYS A 58 -18.79 1.14 0.57
CA LYS A 58 -19.20 0.54 1.83
C LYS A 58 -19.88 -0.81 1.60
N GLY A 59 -19.40 -1.84 2.29
CA GLY A 59 -19.95 -3.19 2.22
C GLY A 59 -19.46 -4.03 1.04
N ALA A 60 -18.78 -3.45 0.06
CA ALA A 60 -18.28 -4.19 -1.11
C ALA A 60 -17.12 -5.15 -0.81
N GLY A 61 -16.44 -5.00 0.33
CA GLY A 61 -15.26 -5.78 0.67
C GLY A 61 -15.51 -7.28 0.70
N LYS A 62 -16.65 -7.71 1.22
CA LYS A 62 -17.03 -9.14 1.28
C LYS A 62 -17.12 -9.77 -0.11
N ASP A 63 -17.79 -9.11 -1.04
CA ASP A 63 -17.98 -9.61 -2.40
C ASP A 63 -16.71 -9.55 -3.22
N LEU A 64 -15.85 -8.57 -2.94
CA LEU A 64 -14.57 -8.38 -3.62
C LEU A 64 -13.41 -9.15 -3.00
N GLY A 65 -13.61 -9.79 -1.85
CA GLY A 65 -12.55 -10.49 -1.12
C GLY A 65 -11.49 -9.53 -0.57
N LEU A 66 -11.88 -8.29 -0.23
CA LEU A 66 -11.00 -7.26 0.32
C LEU A 66 -11.42 -6.90 1.75
N HIS A 67 -10.44 -6.57 2.58
CA HIS A 67 -10.70 -6.00 3.89
C HIS A 67 -11.36 -4.61 3.75
N SER A 68 -12.33 -4.29 4.61
CA SER A 68 -13.06 -3.01 4.54
C SER A 68 -12.14 -1.79 4.60
N GLN A 69 -11.09 -1.84 5.41
CA GLN A 69 -10.10 -0.77 5.49
C GLN A 69 -9.23 -0.65 4.24
N THR A 70 -9.04 -1.74 3.49
CA THR A 70 -8.36 -1.69 2.19
C THR A 70 -9.14 -0.82 1.20
N LEU A 71 -10.47 -0.93 1.17
CA LEU A 71 -11.32 -0.04 0.34
C LEU A 71 -11.12 1.43 0.69
N GLN A 72 -11.03 1.76 1.98
CA GLN A 72 -10.79 3.13 2.44
C GLN A 72 -9.39 3.63 2.04
N GLU A 73 -8.38 2.76 2.12
CA GLU A 73 -7.01 3.12 1.71
C GLU A 73 -6.90 3.31 0.19
N ILE A 74 -7.62 2.53 -0.61
CA ILE A 74 -7.70 2.76 -2.06
C ILE A 74 -8.28 4.14 -2.36
N ALA A 75 -9.36 4.53 -1.71
CA ALA A 75 -9.97 5.83 -1.86
C ALA A 75 -9.03 6.98 -1.42
N ARG A 76 -8.31 6.78 -0.33
CA ARG A 76 -7.32 7.74 0.18
C ARG A 76 -6.19 7.95 -0.83
N GLU A 77 -5.60 6.86 -1.30
CA GLU A 77 -4.52 6.92 -2.28
C GLU A 77 -4.99 7.55 -3.60
N TYR A 78 -6.19 7.19 -4.06
CA TYR A 78 -6.78 7.79 -5.25
C TYR A 78 -6.94 9.31 -5.11
N ALA A 79 -7.54 9.79 -4.02
CA ALA A 79 -7.73 11.22 -3.78
C ALA A 79 -6.39 11.97 -3.68
N THR A 80 -5.40 11.36 -3.02
CA THR A 80 -4.04 11.90 -2.88
C THR A 80 -3.37 12.05 -4.25
N ARG A 81 -3.41 11.00 -5.08
CA ARG A 81 -2.81 11.02 -6.43
C ARG A 81 -3.50 12.00 -7.35
N ARG A 82 -4.83 12.05 -7.34
CA ARG A 82 -5.59 13.04 -8.13
C ARG A 82 -5.15 14.46 -7.80
N LYS A 83 -5.04 14.79 -6.51
CA LYS A 83 -4.57 16.10 -6.04
C LYS A 83 -3.12 16.38 -6.42
N GLN A 84 -2.24 15.40 -6.22
CA GLN A 84 -0.81 15.50 -6.52
C GLN A 84 -0.56 15.79 -8.00
N PHE A 85 -1.23 15.06 -8.89
CA PHE A 85 -1.08 15.23 -10.33
C PHE A 85 -1.94 16.34 -10.92
N LYS A 86 -2.79 16.98 -10.12
CA LYS A 86 -3.72 18.05 -10.55
C LYS A 86 -4.57 17.64 -11.77
N LYS A 87 -5.02 16.38 -11.79
CA LYS A 87 -5.82 15.81 -12.87
C LYS A 87 -7.26 15.56 -12.43
N THR A 88 -8.19 15.69 -13.36
CA THR A 88 -9.60 15.32 -13.16
C THR A 88 -9.84 13.83 -13.29
N ARG A 89 -8.97 13.13 -14.01
CA ARG A 89 -9.02 11.69 -14.24
C ARG A 89 -7.61 11.12 -14.24
N LEU A 90 -7.41 10.01 -13.53
CA LEU A 90 -6.16 9.28 -13.52
C LEU A 90 -6.16 8.15 -14.55
N ALA A 91 -4.98 7.59 -14.81
CA ALA A 91 -4.87 6.40 -15.65
C ALA A 91 -5.60 5.21 -15.01
N TRP A 92 -6.20 4.39 -15.85
CA TRP A 92 -6.82 3.13 -15.42
C TRP A 92 -5.75 2.13 -14.99
N ARG A 93 -6.06 1.38 -13.93
CA ARG A 93 -5.27 0.22 -13.55
C ARG A 93 -5.72 -0.98 -14.36
N LYS A 94 -4.78 -1.66 -15.00
CA LYS A 94 -5.05 -2.81 -15.88
C LYS A 94 -4.62 -4.09 -15.18
N SER A 95 -5.49 -5.08 -15.14
CA SER A 95 -5.20 -6.39 -14.52
C SER A 95 -4.56 -7.39 -15.49
N GLY A 96 -4.52 -7.10 -16.77
CA GLY A 96 -3.98 -7.99 -17.80
C GLY A 96 -3.31 -7.24 -18.95
N GLY A 97 -2.69 -8.01 -19.85
CA GLY A 97 -2.00 -7.48 -21.03
C GLY A 97 -0.56 -7.07 -20.76
N VAL A 98 0.13 -6.66 -21.83
CA VAL A 98 1.57 -6.28 -21.78
C VAL A 98 1.82 -5.07 -20.87
N ARG A 99 0.86 -4.16 -20.77
CA ARG A 99 0.94 -2.94 -19.95
C ARG A 99 0.09 -3.06 -18.68
N ARG A 100 0.01 -4.26 -18.09
CA ARG A 100 -0.71 -4.44 -16.84
C ARG A 100 -0.10 -3.63 -15.71
N SER A 101 -0.92 -3.19 -14.80
CA SER A 101 -0.47 -2.57 -13.56
C SER A 101 0.12 -3.63 -12.63
N LEU A 102 1.22 -3.32 -11.98
CA LEU A 102 1.75 -4.19 -10.92
C LEU A 102 0.74 -4.29 -9.78
N GLY A 103 0.60 -5.49 -9.22
CA GLY A 103 -0.32 -5.74 -8.13
C GLY A 103 0.00 -4.90 -6.90
N TRP A 104 -1.04 -4.38 -6.29
CA TRP A 104 -0.94 -3.57 -5.08
C TRP A 104 -2.20 -3.75 -4.24
N ILE A 105 -2.01 -4.03 -2.96
CA ILE A 105 -3.09 -4.24 -2.00
C ILE A 105 -2.72 -3.46 -0.73
N PRO A 106 -3.32 -2.30 -0.48
CA PRO A 106 -3.02 -1.51 0.70
C PRO A 106 -3.58 -2.14 1.97
N VAL A 107 -2.84 -2.04 3.05
CA VAL A 107 -3.19 -2.58 4.36
C VAL A 107 -3.11 -1.47 5.39
N ASN A 108 -4.22 -1.18 6.06
CA ASN A 108 -4.25 -0.19 7.12
C ASN A 108 -3.72 -0.76 8.44
N THR A 109 -3.39 0.14 9.37
CA THR A 109 -2.95 -0.23 10.72
C THR A 109 -3.98 -1.15 11.40
N GLY A 110 -3.52 -2.28 11.89
CA GLY A 110 -4.36 -3.29 12.54
C GLY A 110 -5.02 -4.30 11.59
N ALA A 111 -5.00 -4.07 10.28
CA ALA A 111 -5.57 -4.99 9.29
C ALA A 111 -4.67 -6.19 8.97
N ALA A 112 -3.38 -6.09 9.22
CA ALA A 112 -2.45 -7.22 9.15
C ALA A 112 -1.77 -7.43 10.49
N LYS A 113 -1.58 -8.70 10.86
CA LYS A 113 -0.97 -9.12 12.12
C LYS A 113 -0.01 -10.27 11.89
N TRP A 114 0.98 -10.40 12.77
CA TRP A 114 1.79 -11.60 12.85
C TRP A 114 1.08 -12.64 13.71
N LYS A 115 0.74 -13.77 13.14
CA LYS A 115 0.00 -14.83 13.82
C LYS A 115 0.43 -16.19 13.29
N ASN A 116 0.70 -17.13 14.21
CA ASN A 116 1.14 -18.49 13.88
C ASN A 116 2.38 -18.53 12.94
N GLY A 117 3.34 -17.63 13.14
CA GLY A 117 4.54 -17.56 12.31
C GLY A 117 4.31 -17.07 10.88
N GLN A 118 3.19 -16.41 10.63
CA GLN A 118 2.76 -15.93 9.31
C GLN A 118 2.13 -14.55 9.41
N VAL A 119 2.05 -13.87 8.27
CA VAL A 119 1.23 -12.65 8.13
C VAL A 119 -0.23 -13.06 8.00
N PHE A 120 -1.06 -12.59 8.91
CA PHE A 120 -2.51 -12.77 8.88
C PHE A 120 -3.19 -11.49 8.39
N HIS A 121 -3.98 -11.61 7.33
CA HIS A 121 -4.73 -10.50 6.76
C HIS A 121 -6.01 -11.02 6.09
N ASN A 122 -7.13 -10.36 6.38
CA ASN A 122 -8.44 -10.64 5.78
C ASN A 122 -8.84 -12.13 5.80
N GLY A 123 -8.63 -12.78 6.94
CA GLY A 123 -8.95 -14.20 7.12
C GLY A 123 -7.95 -15.18 6.50
N CYS A 124 -6.87 -14.70 5.91
CA CYS A 124 -5.88 -15.50 5.22
C CYS A 124 -4.52 -15.44 5.89
N TYR A 125 -3.78 -16.54 5.82
CA TYR A 125 -2.41 -16.64 6.31
C TYR A 125 -1.46 -16.65 5.13
N PHE A 126 -0.46 -15.76 5.18
CA PHE A 126 0.56 -15.64 4.16
C PHE A 126 1.93 -15.99 4.74
N LYS A 127 2.54 -17.06 4.25
CA LYS A 127 3.91 -17.40 4.58
C LYS A 127 4.87 -16.46 3.88
N VAL A 128 5.84 -15.97 4.63
CA VAL A 128 6.87 -15.05 4.12
C VAL A 128 8.26 -15.57 4.44
N TRP A 129 9.24 -15.05 3.70
CA TRP A 129 10.66 -15.22 4.04
C TRP A 129 10.99 -14.13 5.08
N ASP A 130 10.92 -14.52 6.36
CA ASP A 130 11.11 -13.57 7.47
C ASP A 130 12.60 -13.37 7.77
N SER A 131 13.20 -12.41 7.07
CA SER A 131 14.61 -12.02 7.28
C SER A 131 14.82 -11.04 8.44
N TYR A 132 13.74 -10.51 9.02
CA TYR A 132 13.81 -9.46 10.06
C TYR A 132 13.37 -9.92 11.44
N GLY A 133 12.72 -11.09 11.56
CA GLY A 133 12.08 -11.51 12.80
C GLY A 133 10.82 -10.67 13.08
N LEU A 134 9.82 -10.75 12.21
CA LEU A 134 8.61 -9.91 12.24
C LEU A 134 7.80 -10.07 13.53
N SER A 135 7.94 -11.18 14.24
CA SER A 135 7.26 -11.43 15.51
C SER A 135 7.58 -10.41 16.60
N GLN A 136 8.73 -9.76 16.52
CA GLN A 136 9.17 -8.77 17.50
C GLN A 136 8.67 -7.35 17.23
N TYR A 137 7.97 -7.13 16.11
CA TYR A 137 7.50 -5.82 15.73
C TYR A 137 5.99 -5.72 15.78
N LYS A 138 5.51 -4.55 16.21
CA LYS A 138 4.11 -4.18 16.07
C LYS A 138 3.89 -3.57 14.69
N PHE A 139 3.01 -4.19 13.90
CA PHE A 139 2.68 -3.73 12.57
C PHE A 139 1.82 -2.47 12.61
N ARG A 140 2.18 -1.52 11.78
CA ARG A 140 1.36 -0.38 11.41
C ARG A 140 0.77 -0.61 10.00
N SER A 141 0.58 0.46 9.23
CA SER A 141 0.14 0.36 7.84
C SER A 141 1.19 -0.31 6.95
N GLY A 142 0.76 -0.78 5.81
CA GLY A 142 1.63 -1.41 4.83
C GLY A 142 0.90 -1.73 3.54
N SER A 143 1.47 -2.66 2.78
CA SER A 143 0.86 -3.14 1.55
C SER A 143 1.43 -4.50 1.14
N PHE A 144 0.67 -5.23 0.33
CA PHE A 144 1.24 -6.27 -0.53
C PHE A 144 1.51 -5.66 -1.89
N SER A 145 2.69 -5.87 -2.43
CA SER A 145 3.09 -5.34 -3.73
C SER A 145 3.77 -6.40 -4.58
N GLU A 146 3.51 -6.34 -5.89
CA GLU A 146 4.09 -7.23 -6.90
C GLU A 146 5.23 -6.51 -7.62
N ASP A 147 6.31 -7.23 -7.90
CA ASP A 147 7.39 -6.73 -8.75
C ASP A 147 7.17 -7.10 -10.23
N ALA A 148 8.03 -6.60 -11.11
CA ALA A 148 7.94 -6.85 -12.55
C ALA A 148 8.09 -8.33 -12.94
N ARG A 149 8.62 -9.18 -12.04
CA ARG A 149 8.78 -10.62 -12.24
C ARG A 149 7.61 -11.44 -11.67
N GLY A 150 6.54 -10.78 -11.21
CA GLY A 150 5.38 -11.44 -10.61
C GLY A 150 5.59 -11.93 -9.18
N ARG A 151 6.65 -11.49 -8.51
CA ARG A 151 6.94 -11.84 -7.13
C ARG A 151 6.23 -10.88 -6.18
N TRP A 152 5.65 -11.41 -5.12
CA TRP A 152 4.91 -10.65 -4.13
C TRP A 152 5.72 -10.37 -2.88
N TYR A 153 5.53 -9.19 -2.33
CA TYR A 153 6.18 -8.71 -1.11
C TYR A 153 5.15 -8.16 -0.15
N PHE A 154 5.41 -8.35 1.13
CA PHE A 154 4.70 -7.67 2.20
C PHE A 154 5.58 -6.54 2.72
N ASN A 155 5.11 -5.32 2.61
CA ASN A 155 5.76 -4.13 3.11
C ASN A 155 4.99 -3.66 4.33
N VAL A 156 5.66 -3.48 5.45
CA VAL A 156 5.01 -3.07 6.69
C VAL A 156 5.82 -2.01 7.40
N VAL A 157 5.15 -0.97 7.84
CA VAL A 157 5.73 0.05 8.71
C VAL A 157 5.70 -0.47 10.14
N VAL A 158 6.84 -0.43 10.80
CA VAL A 158 7.00 -0.83 12.20
C VAL A 158 7.63 0.31 13.01
N GLU A 159 7.35 0.34 14.31
CA GLU A 159 8.04 1.23 15.24
C GLU A 159 9.26 0.52 15.82
N VAL A 160 10.39 1.20 15.84
CA VAL A 160 11.63 0.74 16.46
C VAL A 160 12.09 1.76 17.49
N ASP A 161 12.49 1.30 18.65
CA ASP A 161 13.11 2.14 19.65
C ASP A 161 14.61 2.28 19.32
N ILE A 162 15.03 3.46 18.93
CA ILE A 162 16.44 3.77 18.74
C ILE A 162 16.99 4.28 20.06
N GLN A 163 17.92 3.54 20.63
CA GLN A 163 18.80 4.05 21.66
C GLN A 163 19.67 5.14 21.01
N PRO A 164 19.77 6.34 21.58
CA PRO A 164 20.71 7.31 21.07
C PRO A 164 22.10 6.69 21.14
N ASN A 165 22.72 6.49 19.99
CA ASN A 165 24.10 6.08 19.95
C ASN A 165 24.91 7.16 20.67
N GLN A 166 25.52 6.81 21.78
CA GLN A 166 26.63 7.60 22.34
C GLN A 166 27.86 7.33 21.46
N ALA A 167 27.75 7.67 20.19
CA ALA A 167 28.91 7.67 19.32
C ALA A 167 29.70 8.93 19.66
N GLN A 168 30.74 8.76 20.43
CA GLN A 168 31.89 9.67 20.45
C GLN A 168 32.57 9.51 19.09
N GLY A 169 32.13 10.28 18.10
CA GLY A 169 32.72 10.31 16.78
C GLY A 169 32.30 11.58 16.08
N GLU A 170 33.26 12.34 15.61
CA GLU A 170 33.01 13.49 14.75
C GLU A 170 32.41 13.03 13.43
N VAL A 171 31.23 13.54 13.09
CA VAL A 171 30.65 13.37 11.75
C VAL A 171 31.22 14.44 10.86
N GLY A 172 32.15 14.09 10.01
CA GLY A 172 32.58 14.94 8.91
C GLY A 172 31.47 15.05 7.90
N ILE A 173 30.78 16.20 7.83
CA ILE A 173 29.86 16.50 6.73
C ILE A 173 30.75 17.04 5.59
N ASP A 174 30.97 16.20 4.57
CA ASP A 174 31.55 16.64 3.31
C ASP A 174 30.48 17.41 2.53
N LEU A 175 30.50 18.70 2.63
CA LEU A 175 29.74 19.59 1.74
C LEU A 175 30.54 19.72 0.45
N GLY A 176 30.39 18.71 -0.43
CA GLY A 176 30.95 18.76 -1.78
C GLY A 176 30.38 19.96 -2.53
N LEU A 177 31.08 21.09 -2.48
CA LEU A 177 30.88 22.20 -3.38
C LEU A 177 31.51 21.79 -4.73
N THR A 178 30.68 21.40 -5.69
CA THR A 178 31.09 21.36 -7.08
C THR A 178 31.12 22.78 -7.60
N ASP A 179 32.29 23.34 -7.71
CA ASP A 179 32.54 24.55 -8.49
C ASP A 179 32.25 24.21 -9.96
N THR A 180 31.18 24.75 -10.48
CA THR A 180 30.98 24.83 -11.94
C THR A 180 31.65 26.14 -12.39
N ALA A 181 32.81 26.00 -13.01
CA ALA A 181 33.42 27.07 -13.81
C ALA A 181 32.65 27.20 -15.14
#